data_ae5c34ac5e261c8eb1daa49ae3d0d3e4
#
_entry.id   ae5c34ac5e261c8eb1daa49ae3d0d3e4
#
_cell.length_a   1.000
_cell.length_b   1.000
_cell.length_c   1.000
_cell.angle_alpha   90.00
_cell.angle_beta   90.00
_cell.angle_gamma   90.00
#
_symmetry.space_group_name_H-M   'P 1'
#
loop_
_entity.id
_entity.type
_entity.pdbx_description
1 polymer ?
#
loop_
_entity_poly.entity_id
_entity_poly.type
_entity_poly.pdbx_seq_one_letter_code
_entity_poly.pdbx_strand_id
1 'polypeptide(L)'
;FGNEPQPMKRSVHKGSIWHFSEIEIEHLIQAIMAFSVALAFMSVGGILPALNSPIAFVMGGIFWLIPVAPAFIVHELAHKASARHYGCWAEFRASPGGLRFGVFLAALTGILFMAPGAVMVVGHTTKQQFGKIALAGPLSNIMLWGIGIGLIALGLETTEFTFNFGGNQRGFLYLWCWANVGFGAFNMLPFGPLDGR
;
A
#
# COMPACT_ATOMS: atom_id res chain seq x y z
N PHE A 1 4.59 -28.16 44.00
CA PHE A 1 4.28 -26.72 44.02
C PHE A 1 4.45 -26.22 42.59
N GLY A 2 3.34 -26.12 41.87
CA GLY A 2 3.32 -25.67 40.48
C GLY A 2 3.49 -24.18 40.38
N ASN A 3 4.52 -23.72 39.67
CA ASN A 3 4.59 -22.35 39.15
C ASN A 3 3.62 -22.25 37.98
N GLU A 4 2.42 -21.74 38.22
CA GLU A 4 1.55 -21.29 37.13
C GLU A 4 2.26 -20.17 36.37
N PRO A 5 2.36 -20.24 35.03
CA PRO A 5 2.95 -19.17 34.25
C PRO A 5 2.12 -17.90 34.45
N GLN A 6 2.72 -16.89 35.02
CA GLN A 6 2.12 -15.56 35.20
C GLN A 6 1.65 -15.06 33.82
N PRO A 7 0.39 -14.59 33.68
CA PRO A 7 -0.07 -14.02 32.42
C PRO A 7 0.80 -12.80 32.10
N MET A 8 1.53 -12.86 30.98
CA MET A 8 2.27 -11.72 30.47
C MET A 8 1.33 -10.52 30.36
N LYS A 9 1.53 -9.51 31.23
CA LYS A 9 0.87 -8.20 31.10
C LYS A 9 1.32 -7.62 29.75
N ARG A 10 0.55 -7.84 28.68
CA ARG A 10 0.72 -7.14 27.42
C ARG A 10 0.46 -5.66 27.71
N SER A 11 1.53 -4.87 27.78
CA SER A 11 1.42 -3.42 27.79
C SER A 11 0.77 -3.02 26.47
N VAL A 12 -0.49 -2.61 26.53
CA VAL A 12 -1.14 -1.96 25.38
C VAL A 12 -0.43 -0.64 25.22
N HIS A 13 0.41 -0.52 24.20
CA HIS A 13 1.10 0.72 23.89
C HIS A 13 0.05 1.79 23.56
N LYS A 14 -0.13 2.74 24.48
CA LYS A 14 -0.96 3.95 24.27
C LYS A 14 -0.22 5.00 23.43
N GLY A 15 0.56 4.58 22.43
CA GLY A 15 1.34 5.45 21.56
C GLY A 15 0.48 6.31 20.62
N SER A 16 1.07 7.38 20.09
CA SER A 16 0.49 8.17 19.00
C SER A 16 0.38 7.32 17.72
N ILE A 17 -0.59 7.61 16.81
CA ILE A 17 -0.65 7.01 15.48
C ILE A 17 0.62 7.27 14.66
N TRP A 18 1.36 8.34 15.00
CA TRP A 18 2.65 8.71 14.40
C TRP A 18 3.84 7.96 15.00
N HIS A 19 3.61 7.08 15.96
CA HIS A 19 4.69 6.24 16.49
C HIS A 19 4.85 5.02 15.59
N PHE A 20 5.98 4.96 14.91
CA PHE A 20 6.41 3.82 14.07
C PHE A 20 7.57 3.13 14.75
N SER A 21 7.53 1.80 14.86
CA SER A 21 8.70 1.03 15.25
C SER A 21 9.73 1.01 14.13
N GLU A 22 11.01 0.79 14.44
CA GLU A 22 12.08 0.67 13.43
C GLU A 22 11.75 -0.44 12.42
N ILE A 23 11.23 -1.57 12.90
CA ILE A 23 10.82 -2.69 12.05
C ILE A 23 9.64 -2.29 11.13
N GLU A 24 8.69 -1.51 11.63
CA GLU A 24 7.57 -1.03 10.81
C GLU A 24 8.05 -0.09 9.71
N ILE A 25 8.96 0.84 10.02
CA ILE A 25 9.56 1.75 9.02
C ILE A 25 10.29 0.96 7.95
N GLU A 26 11.13 0.01 8.34
CA GLU A 26 11.85 -0.85 7.41
C GLU A 26 10.88 -1.59 6.48
N HIS A 27 9.81 -2.18 7.03
CA HIS A 27 8.82 -2.93 6.27
C HIS A 27 8.01 -2.02 5.32
N LEU A 28 7.67 -0.80 5.74
CA LEU A 28 7.01 0.19 4.88
C LEU A 28 7.91 0.57 3.70
N ILE A 29 9.20 0.84 3.95
CA ILE A 29 10.17 1.16 2.91
C ILE A 29 10.32 -0.02 1.94
N GLN A 30 10.46 -1.25 2.45
CA GLN A 30 10.56 -2.45 1.62
C GLN A 30 9.34 -2.61 0.70
N ALA A 31 8.13 -2.40 1.24
CA ALA A 31 6.89 -2.50 0.47
C ALA A 31 6.82 -1.41 -0.62
N ILE A 32 7.09 -0.15 -0.28
CA ILE A 32 7.07 0.98 -1.22
C ILE A 32 8.07 0.76 -2.35
N MET A 33 9.30 0.34 -2.03
CA MET A 33 10.33 0.06 -3.03
C MET A 33 9.94 -1.12 -3.94
N ALA A 34 9.38 -2.18 -3.38
CA ALA A 34 8.92 -3.32 -4.17
C ALA A 34 7.77 -2.94 -5.12
N PHE A 35 6.80 -2.12 -4.66
CA PHE A 35 5.76 -1.58 -5.52
C PHE A 35 6.33 -0.71 -6.63
N SER A 36 7.25 0.21 -6.31
CA SER A 36 7.89 1.09 -7.29
C SER A 36 8.58 0.27 -8.40
N VAL A 37 9.34 -0.76 -8.02
CA VAL A 37 10.03 -1.66 -8.97
C VAL A 37 9.02 -2.48 -9.80
N ALA A 38 7.98 -3.04 -9.18
CA ALA A 38 6.97 -3.81 -9.89
C ALA A 38 6.17 -2.94 -10.88
N LEU A 39 5.83 -1.71 -10.50
CA LEU A 39 5.17 -0.73 -11.37
C LEU A 39 6.10 -0.24 -12.48
N ALA A 40 7.42 -0.14 -12.24
CA ALA A 40 8.40 0.11 -13.29
C ALA A 40 8.38 -0.99 -14.37
N PHE A 41 8.39 -2.27 -13.96
CA PHE A 41 8.25 -3.39 -14.90
C PHE A 41 6.91 -3.34 -15.65
N MET A 42 5.82 -3.07 -14.94
CA MET A 42 4.50 -2.92 -15.57
C MET A 42 4.50 -1.79 -16.62
N SER A 43 5.15 -0.66 -16.33
CA SER A 43 5.18 0.50 -17.23
C SER A 43 5.90 0.23 -18.54
N VAL A 44 6.94 -0.60 -18.52
CA VAL A 44 7.71 -0.94 -19.73
C VAL A 44 7.27 -2.27 -20.37
N GLY A 45 6.42 -3.06 -19.69
CA GLY A 45 5.91 -4.33 -20.20
C GLY A 45 6.75 -5.56 -19.85
N GLY A 46 7.50 -5.52 -18.74
CA GLY A 46 8.27 -6.64 -18.21
C GLY A 46 9.79 -6.52 -18.38
N ILE A 47 10.51 -7.61 -18.06
CA ILE A 47 11.99 -7.59 -17.96
C ILE A 47 12.68 -7.39 -19.31
N LEU A 48 12.19 -8.00 -20.38
CA LEU A 48 12.84 -7.87 -21.71
C LEU A 48 12.80 -6.43 -22.23
N PRO A 49 11.62 -5.74 -22.23
CA PRO A 49 11.60 -4.31 -22.53
C PRO A 49 12.40 -3.46 -21.56
N ALA A 50 12.46 -3.81 -20.26
CA ALA A 50 13.28 -3.08 -19.28
C ALA A 50 14.78 -3.12 -19.63
N LEU A 51 15.29 -4.27 -20.09
CA LEU A 51 16.67 -4.41 -20.53
C LEU A 51 16.98 -3.59 -21.79
N ASN A 52 16.01 -3.44 -22.69
CA ASN A 52 16.13 -2.64 -23.93
C ASN A 52 16.01 -1.13 -23.66
N SER A 53 15.37 -0.74 -22.54
CA SER A 53 15.10 0.65 -22.19
C SER A 53 15.34 0.90 -20.69
N PRO A 54 16.58 0.73 -20.18
CA PRO A 54 16.86 0.79 -18.73
C PRO A 54 16.56 2.17 -18.13
N ILE A 55 16.76 3.25 -18.88
CA ILE A 55 16.43 4.60 -18.43
C ILE A 55 14.92 4.74 -18.24
N ALA A 56 14.10 4.26 -19.17
CA ALA A 56 12.64 4.31 -19.05
C ALA A 56 12.15 3.48 -17.83
N PHE A 57 12.76 2.33 -17.57
CA PHE A 57 12.50 1.51 -16.40
C PHE A 57 12.79 2.27 -15.09
N VAL A 58 14.00 2.85 -14.95
CA VAL A 58 14.39 3.59 -13.74
C VAL A 58 13.49 4.81 -13.53
N MET A 59 13.27 5.59 -14.58
CA MET A 59 12.38 6.76 -14.52
C MET A 59 10.94 6.38 -14.18
N GLY A 60 10.45 5.27 -14.72
CA GLY A 60 9.14 4.71 -14.36
C GLY A 60 9.04 4.38 -12.87
N GLY A 61 10.06 3.74 -12.29
CA GLY A 61 10.10 3.42 -10.87
C GLY A 61 10.10 4.67 -9.98
N ILE A 62 10.92 5.66 -10.30
CA ILE A 62 10.97 6.94 -9.57
C ILE A 62 9.63 7.66 -9.69
N PHE A 63 9.04 7.69 -10.85
CA PHE A 63 7.77 8.37 -11.11
C PHE A 63 6.60 7.74 -10.34
N TRP A 64 6.52 6.42 -10.30
CA TRP A 64 5.50 5.70 -9.54
C TRP A 64 5.67 5.84 -8.02
N LEU A 65 6.87 6.12 -7.53
CA LEU A 65 7.10 6.35 -6.11
C LEU A 65 6.26 7.51 -5.57
N ILE A 66 6.05 8.55 -6.40
CA ILE A 66 5.35 9.78 -5.99
C ILE A 66 3.87 9.52 -5.63
N PRO A 67 3.03 8.88 -6.46
CA PRO A 67 1.64 8.58 -6.09
C PRO A 67 1.50 7.37 -5.17
N VAL A 68 2.38 6.36 -5.26
CA VAL A 68 2.26 5.10 -4.53
C VAL A 68 2.64 5.24 -3.06
N ALA A 69 3.74 5.93 -2.75
CA ALA A 69 4.20 6.05 -1.37
C ALA A 69 3.14 6.72 -0.46
N PRO A 70 2.59 7.91 -0.79
CA PRO A 70 1.56 8.50 0.06
C PRO A 70 0.25 7.70 0.04
N ALA A 71 -0.16 7.10 -1.08
CA ALA A 71 -1.34 6.25 -1.14
C ALA A 71 -1.24 5.06 -0.18
N PHE A 72 -0.08 4.40 -0.15
CA PHE A 72 0.21 3.28 0.74
C PHE A 72 0.33 3.73 2.20
N ILE A 73 1.09 4.79 2.48
CA ILE A 73 1.25 5.29 3.87
C ILE A 73 -0.09 5.71 4.47
N VAL A 74 -0.93 6.45 3.73
CA VAL A 74 -2.25 6.87 4.22
C VAL A 74 -3.15 5.66 4.47
N HIS A 75 -3.10 4.64 3.62
CA HIS A 75 -3.80 3.37 3.81
C HIS A 75 -3.42 2.71 5.14
N GLU A 76 -2.12 2.54 5.42
CA GLU A 76 -1.64 1.92 6.65
C GLU A 76 -1.96 2.78 7.89
N LEU A 77 -1.85 4.11 7.78
CA LEU A 77 -2.24 5.04 8.84
C LEU A 77 -3.74 4.96 9.16
N ALA A 78 -4.59 4.74 8.16
CA ALA A 78 -6.03 4.59 8.37
C ALA A 78 -6.35 3.33 9.19
N HIS A 79 -5.68 2.22 8.94
CA HIS A 79 -5.77 1.01 9.77
C HIS A 79 -5.32 1.30 11.21
N LYS A 80 -4.16 1.95 11.39
CA LYS A 80 -3.64 2.33 12.73
C LYS A 80 -4.61 3.24 13.48
N ALA A 81 -5.14 4.27 12.82
CA ALA A 81 -6.10 5.20 13.41
C ALA A 81 -7.39 4.48 13.85
N SER A 82 -7.91 3.61 12.99
CA SER A 82 -9.10 2.81 13.29
C SER A 82 -8.86 1.82 14.43
N ALA A 83 -7.74 1.10 14.44
CA ALA A 83 -7.37 0.18 15.51
C ALA A 83 -7.25 0.90 16.86
N ARG A 84 -6.61 2.06 16.87
CA ARG A 84 -6.47 2.89 18.06
C ARG A 84 -7.81 3.39 18.60
N HIS A 85 -8.75 3.76 17.73
CA HIS A 85 -10.10 4.14 18.13
C HIS A 85 -10.79 3.03 18.94
N TYR A 86 -10.50 1.77 18.65
CA TYR A 86 -10.98 0.60 19.41
C TYR A 86 -10.06 0.15 20.53
N GLY A 87 -9.07 0.98 20.94
CA GLY A 87 -8.15 0.67 22.01
C GLY A 87 -7.11 -0.38 21.68
N CYS A 88 -6.89 -0.67 20.40
CA CYS A 88 -5.90 -1.62 19.90
C CYS A 88 -4.65 -0.91 19.38
N TRP A 89 -3.56 -1.66 19.27
CA TRP A 89 -2.36 -1.26 18.57
C TRP A 89 -2.30 -1.95 17.23
N ALA A 90 -1.81 -1.27 16.19
CA ALA A 90 -1.62 -1.83 14.88
C ALA A 90 -0.29 -1.40 14.28
N GLU A 91 0.39 -2.33 13.61
CA GLU A 91 1.64 -2.09 12.92
C GLU A 91 1.66 -2.86 11.60
N PHE A 92 2.16 -2.23 10.55
CA PHE A 92 2.37 -2.91 9.27
C PHE A 92 3.52 -3.91 9.36
N ARG A 93 3.31 -5.10 8.78
CA ARG A 93 4.35 -6.12 8.60
C ARG A 93 4.37 -6.59 7.16
N ALA A 94 5.51 -6.34 6.50
CA ALA A 94 5.70 -6.78 5.13
C ALA A 94 5.72 -8.31 5.03
N SER A 95 5.26 -8.82 3.90
CA SER A 95 5.41 -10.21 3.49
C SER A 95 6.56 -10.34 2.50
N PRO A 96 7.78 -10.72 2.90
CA PRO A 96 8.92 -10.80 1.98
C PRO A 96 8.67 -11.76 0.82
N GLY A 97 7.89 -12.82 1.04
CA GLY A 97 7.46 -13.76 0.00
C GLY A 97 6.50 -13.10 -1.00
N GLY A 98 5.48 -12.38 -0.49
CA GLY A 98 4.51 -11.67 -1.31
C GLY A 98 5.15 -10.55 -2.14
N LEU A 99 6.08 -9.78 -1.54
CA LEU A 99 6.82 -8.73 -2.26
C LEU A 99 7.67 -9.30 -3.38
N ARG A 100 8.49 -10.33 -3.09
CA ARG A 100 9.34 -11.00 -4.09
C ARG A 100 8.52 -11.62 -5.22
N PHE A 101 7.43 -12.31 -4.87
CA PHE A 101 6.53 -12.89 -5.87
C PHE A 101 5.90 -11.82 -6.77
N GLY A 102 5.42 -10.70 -6.21
CA GLY A 102 4.83 -9.62 -6.97
C GLY A 102 5.82 -8.95 -7.93
N VAL A 103 7.06 -8.67 -7.47
CA VAL A 103 8.12 -8.12 -8.35
C VAL A 103 8.48 -9.12 -9.45
N PHE A 104 8.65 -10.40 -9.10
CA PHE A 104 8.95 -11.46 -10.07
C PHE A 104 7.85 -11.59 -11.14
N LEU A 105 6.59 -11.59 -10.72
CA LEU A 105 5.46 -11.67 -11.64
C LEU A 105 5.40 -10.45 -12.57
N ALA A 106 5.58 -9.23 -12.03
CA ALA A 106 5.62 -8.01 -12.81
C ALA A 106 6.78 -8.01 -13.81
N ALA A 107 7.96 -8.52 -13.41
CA ALA A 107 9.10 -8.66 -14.32
C ALA A 107 8.82 -9.64 -15.47
N LEU A 108 8.16 -10.76 -15.20
CA LEU A 108 7.86 -11.75 -16.23
C LEU A 108 6.73 -11.32 -17.18
N THR A 109 5.68 -10.73 -16.66
CA THR A 109 4.41 -10.56 -17.38
C THR A 109 4.06 -9.10 -17.67
N GLY A 110 4.71 -8.14 -17.01
CA GLY A 110 4.29 -6.75 -17.01
C GLY A 110 2.97 -6.49 -16.26
N ILE A 111 2.49 -7.46 -15.46
CA ILE A 111 1.24 -7.35 -14.69
C ILE A 111 1.55 -7.22 -13.21
N LEU A 112 0.95 -6.21 -12.55
CA LEU A 112 1.07 -6.04 -11.11
C LEU A 112 0.04 -6.92 -10.38
N PHE A 113 0.54 -7.88 -9.60
CA PHE A 113 -0.23 -8.62 -8.62
C PHE A 113 0.66 -8.88 -7.40
N MET A 114 0.44 -8.12 -6.32
CA MET A 114 1.33 -8.13 -5.16
C MET A 114 0.54 -8.03 -3.86
N ALA A 115 0.83 -8.92 -2.91
CA ALA A 115 0.38 -8.81 -1.53
C ALA A 115 1.55 -8.30 -0.66
N PRO A 116 1.61 -7.00 -0.33
CA PRO A 116 2.78 -6.39 0.29
C PRO A 116 3.01 -6.86 1.73
N GLY A 117 1.95 -7.18 2.43
CA GLY A 117 1.95 -7.53 3.84
C GLY A 117 0.56 -7.41 4.44
N ALA A 118 0.51 -7.28 5.75
CA ALA A 118 -0.74 -7.07 6.48
C ALA A 118 -0.51 -6.21 7.73
N VAL A 119 -1.55 -5.53 8.17
CA VAL A 119 -1.57 -4.86 9.46
C VAL A 119 -1.80 -5.88 10.57
N MET A 120 -0.84 -5.96 11.50
CA MET A 120 -0.94 -6.79 12.70
C MET A 120 -1.63 -5.99 13.80
N VAL A 121 -2.85 -6.39 14.16
CA VAL A 121 -3.63 -5.74 15.23
C VAL A 121 -3.41 -6.48 16.54
N VAL A 122 -2.99 -5.75 17.58
CA VAL A 122 -2.78 -6.27 18.93
C VAL A 122 -3.77 -5.62 19.88
N GLY A 123 -4.62 -6.44 20.52
CA GLY A 123 -5.68 -6.02 21.43
C GLY A 123 -6.90 -6.91 21.32
N HIS A 124 -7.96 -6.59 22.06
CA HIS A 124 -9.23 -7.30 22.00
C HIS A 124 -10.19 -6.55 21.08
N THR A 125 -10.61 -7.19 19.99
CA THR A 125 -11.58 -6.66 19.05
C THR A 125 -12.73 -7.66 18.86
N THR A 126 -13.93 -7.14 18.66
CA THR A 126 -15.02 -7.93 18.10
C THR A 126 -14.82 -8.12 16.61
N LYS A 127 -15.48 -9.12 16.00
CA LYS A 127 -15.44 -9.32 14.54
C LYS A 127 -15.87 -8.06 13.78
N GLN A 128 -16.88 -7.35 14.28
CA GLN A 128 -17.36 -6.12 13.67
C GLN A 128 -16.32 -4.98 13.75
N GLN A 129 -15.62 -4.82 14.88
CA GLN A 129 -14.56 -3.84 15.04
C GLN A 129 -13.36 -4.17 14.12
N PHE A 130 -12.98 -5.45 14.06
CA PHE A 130 -11.92 -5.89 13.16
C PHE A 130 -12.25 -5.60 11.69
N GLY A 131 -13.49 -5.88 11.25
CA GLY A 131 -13.94 -5.54 9.90
C GLY A 131 -13.88 -4.03 9.61
N LYS A 132 -14.20 -3.17 10.59
CA LYS A 132 -14.05 -1.71 10.43
C LYS A 132 -12.59 -1.27 10.35
N ILE A 133 -11.69 -1.91 11.11
CA ILE A 133 -10.25 -1.68 11.02
C ILE A 133 -9.75 -2.08 9.63
N ALA A 134 -10.11 -3.27 9.17
CA ALA A 134 -9.73 -3.77 7.85
C ALA A 134 -10.25 -2.88 6.70
N LEU A 135 -11.47 -2.36 6.82
CA LEU A 135 -12.06 -1.48 5.80
C LEU A 135 -11.43 -0.08 5.76
N ALA A 136 -10.81 0.37 6.85
CA ALA A 136 -10.31 1.75 6.98
C ALA A 136 -9.26 2.11 5.92
N GLY A 137 -8.32 1.19 5.62
CA GLY A 137 -7.30 1.39 4.59
C GLY A 137 -7.90 1.56 3.19
N PRO A 138 -8.64 0.57 2.67
CA PRO A 138 -9.30 0.69 1.37
C PRO A 138 -10.18 1.92 1.25
N LEU A 139 -10.93 2.25 2.30
CA LEU A 139 -11.80 3.43 2.30
C LEU A 139 -11.00 4.74 2.18
N SER A 140 -9.86 4.83 2.86
CA SER A 140 -8.98 6.00 2.74
C SER A 140 -8.49 6.20 1.29
N ASN A 141 -8.14 5.13 0.60
CA ASN A 141 -7.75 5.20 -0.81
C ASN A 141 -8.92 5.61 -1.73
N ILE A 142 -10.13 5.13 -1.48
CA ILE A 142 -11.32 5.56 -2.24
C ILE A 142 -11.58 7.06 -2.02
N MET A 143 -11.39 7.57 -0.80
CA MET A 143 -11.51 9.01 -0.52
C MET A 143 -10.43 9.82 -1.26
N LEU A 144 -9.16 9.37 -1.24
CA LEU A 144 -8.07 10.01 -1.97
C LEU A 144 -8.28 9.97 -3.50
N TRP A 145 -8.83 8.88 -4.02
CA TRP A 145 -9.26 8.78 -5.42
C TRP A 145 -10.34 9.81 -5.73
N GLY A 146 -11.37 9.93 -4.89
CA GLY A 146 -12.46 10.90 -5.05
C GLY A 146 -11.96 12.36 -5.06
N ILE A 147 -10.99 12.69 -4.18
CA ILE A 147 -10.32 13.99 -4.18
C ILE A 147 -9.60 14.22 -5.51
N GLY A 148 -8.83 13.23 -6.01
CA GLY A 148 -8.13 13.33 -7.29
C GLY A 148 -9.09 13.57 -8.46
N ILE A 149 -10.21 12.84 -8.53
CA ILE A 149 -11.26 13.04 -9.55
C ILE A 149 -11.85 14.45 -9.47
N GLY A 150 -12.13 14.94 -8.24
CA GLY A 150 -12.61 16.30 -8.03
C GLY A 150 -11.64 17.37 -8.56
N LEU A 151 -10.33 17.20 -8.30
CA LEU A 151 -9.30 18.11 -8.79
C LEU A 151 -9.18 18.07 -10.32
N ILE A 152 -9.28 16.90 -10.94
CA ILE A 152 -9.32 16.76 -12.41
C ILE A 152 -10.55 17.48 -12.98
N ALA A 153 -11.73 17.31 -12.38
CA ALA A 153 -12.96 17.95 -12.81
C ALA A 153 -12.90 19.49 -12.70
N LEU A 154 -12.10 20.01 -11.78
CA LEU A 154 -11.82 21.44 -11.65
C LEU A 154 -10.74 21.95 -12.64
N GLY A 155 -10.23 21.08 -13.53
CA GLY A 155 -9.22 21.46 -14.53
C GLY A 155 -7.80 21.61 -13.97
N LEU A 156 -7.51 21.02 -12.79
CA LEU A 156 -6.21 21.13 -12.14
C LEU A 156 -5.20 20.03 -12.58
N GLU A 157 -5.57 19.18 -13.56
CA GLU A 157 -4.63 18.24 -14.16
C GLU A 157 -3.55 19.00 -14.95
N THR A 158 -2.29 18.77 -14.61
CA THR A 158 -1.17 19.41 -15.30
C THR A 158 -0.73 18.60 -16.51
N THR A 159 -0.49 19.26 -17.63
CA THR A 159 0.09 18.66 -18.84
C THR A 159 1.61 18.78 -18.91
N GLU A 160 2.21 19.55 -18.00
CA GLU A 160 3.64 19.80 -17.96
C GLU A 160 4.44 18.58 -17.48
N PHE A 161 3.86 17.81 -16.55
CA PHE A 161 4.45 16.58 -16.03
C PHE A 161 3.58 15.39 -16.43
N THR A 162 3.83 14.85 -17.62
CA THR A 162 3.12 13.68 -18.11
C THR A 162 4.05 12.47 -18.18
N PHE A 163 3.45 11.30 -18.00
CA PHE A 163 4.11 10.01 -18.08
C PHE A 163 3.39 9.12 -19.09
N ASN A 164 4.17 8.36 -19.87
CA ASN A 164 3.57 7.40 -20.80
C ASN A 164 3.06 6.19 -20.02
N PHE A 165 1.74 6.02 -19.96
CA PHE A 165 1.09 4.90 -19.32
C PHE A 165 0.10 4.24 -20.31
N GLY A 166 0.36 2.98 -20.61
CA GLY A 166 -0.47 2.25 -21.59
C GLY A 166 -0.49 2.89 -22.99
N GLY A 167 0.63 3.50 -23.43
CA GLY A 167 0.75 4.15 -24.72
C GLY A 167 0.19 5.59 -24.77
N ASN A 168 -0.34 6.11 -23.67
CA ASN A 168 -0.88 7.46 -23.59
C ASN A 168 -0.12 8.32 -22.58
N GLN A 169 0.03 9.61 -22.90
CA GLN A 169 0.54 10.59 -21.95
C GLN A 169 -0.53 10.89 -20.90
N ARG A 170 -0.18 10.72 -19.62
CA ARG A 170 -1.07 10.92 -18.47
C ARG A 170 -0.42 11.85 -17.46
N GLY A 171 -1.19 12.77 -16.93
CA GLY A 171 -0.74 13.68 -15.89
C GLY A 171 -0.70 13.03 -14.50
N PHE A 172 -0.17 13.77 -13.54
CA PHE A 172 0.04 13.28 -12.17
C PHE A 172 -1.27 12.87 -11.47
N LEU A 173 -2.32 13.69 -11.57
CA LEU A 173 -3.61 13.39 -10.90
C LEU A 173 -4.25 12.12 -11.44
N TYR A 174 -4.09 11.82 -12.72
CA TYR A 174 -4.54 10.55 -13.29
C TYR A 174 -3.84 9.36 -12.64
N LEU A 175 -2.50 9.43 -12.48
CA LEU A 175 -1.73 8.35 -11.84
C LEU A 175 -2.01 8.24 -10.35
N TRP A 176 -2.25 9.38 -9.68
CA TRP A 176 -2.74 9.42 -8.31
C TRP A 176 -4.06 8.67 -8.16
N CYS A 177 -5.03 8.96 -9.03
CA CYS A 177 -6.33 8.29 -9.05
C CYS A 177 -6.17 6.79 -9.30
N TRP A 178 -5.34 6.41 -10.28
CA TRP A 178 -5.11 5.02 -10.62
C TRP A 178 -4.45 4.24 -9.47
N ALA A 179 -3.43 4.81 -8.82
CA ALA A 179 -2.80 4.20 -7.66
C ALA A 179 -3.79 3.99 -6.52
N ASN A 180 -4.55 5.01 -6.17
CA ASN A 180 -5.48 4.95 -5.04
C ASN A 180 -6.65 3.98 -5.31
N VAL A 181 -7.30 4.03 -6.49
CA VAL A 181 -8.36 3.07 -6.80
C VAL A 181 -7.82 1.64 -6.88
N GLY A 182 -6.61 1.47 -7.43
CA GLY A 182 -5.94 0.18 -7.49
C GLY A 182 -5.68 -0.41 -6.10
N PHE A 183 -5.09 0.36 -5.18
CA PHE A 183 -4.88 -0.06 -3.79
C PHE A 183 -6.20 -0.38 -3.09
N GLY A 184 -7.19 0.51 -3.17
CA GLY A 184 -8.49 0.31 -2.53
C GLY A 184 -9.21 -0.94 -3.06
N ALA A 185 -9.32 -1.08 -4.38
CA ALA A 185 -10.01 -2.22 -5.00
C ALA A 185 -9.29 -3.55 -4.77
N PHE A 186 -7.95 -3.56 -4.91
CA PHE A 186 -7.17 -4.78 -4.72
C PHE A 186 -7.26 -5.30 -3.28
N ASN A 187 -7.13 -4.42 -2.28
CA ASN A 187 -7.21 -4.80 -0.88
C ASN A 187 -8.61 -5.20 -0.43
N MET A 188 -9.66 -4.88 -1.18
CA MET A 188 -11.03 -5.36 -0.93
C MET A 188 -11.28 -6.79 -1.41
N LEU A 189 -10.35 -7.42 -2.10
CA LEU A 189 -10.49 -8.81 -2.55
C LEU A 189 -10.47 -9.77 -1.34
N PRO A 190 -11.39 -10.78 -1.29
CA PRO A 190 -11.61 -11.63 -0.11
C PRO A 190 -10.63 -12.82 -0.05
N PHE A 191 -9.33 -12.61 -0.28
CA PHE A 191 -8.35 -13.69 -0.25
C PHE A 191 -6.96 -13.26 0.21
N GLY A 192 -6.18 -14.21 0.73
CA GLY A 192 -4.81 -13.99 1.18
C GLY A 192 -4.72 -13.08 2.41
N PRO A 193 -3.66 -12.28 2.52
CA PRO A 193 -3.45 -11.33 3.60
C PRO A 193 -4.08 -9.95 3.31
N LEU A 194 -5.07 -9.87 2.40
CA LEU A 194 -5.75 -8.63 2.03
C LEU A 194 -6.87 -8.27 3.01
N ASP A 195 -7.24 -7.00 3.05
CA ASP A 195 -8.19 -6.43 4.02
C ASP A 195 -9.64 -6.91 3.83
N GLY A 196 -10.01 -7.33 2.62
CA GLY A 196 -11.34 -7.82 2.30
C GLY A 196 -11.66 -9.23 2.83
N ARG A 197 -10.75 -9.85 3.59
CA ARG A 197 -10.90 -11.19 4.16
C ARG A 197 -11.75 -11.24 5.43
#